data_92e3802c8fe53b96c69ff84441c3ca3a
#
_entry.id   92e3802c8fe53b96c69ff84441c3ca3a
#
_cell.length_a   1.000
_cell.length_b   1.000
_cell.length_c   1.000
_cell.angle_alpha   90.00
_cell.angle_beta   90.00
_cell.angle_gamma   90.00
#
_symmetry.space_group_name_H-M   'P 1'
#
loop_
_entity.id
_entity.type
_entity.pdbx_description
1 polymer ?
#
loop_
_entity_poly.entity_id
_entity_poly.type
_entity_poly.pdbx_seq_one_letter_code
_entity_poly.pdbx_strand_id
1 'polypeptide(L)'
;MPQIRVIAAAIALPLFAQADEPKPFHFAHDISPLLVKQACASAECHGAATGQAGFKLSLFAMNPAADYAALTQDLDGRRIDLAKPESSLLLRKPTRQIKHKGGRIFKKGSADYESLLGWIRRGAAFTENDPGRLAKLQLEPRNGGFSAVAEYRLANRTATRDVTRLTVFSSTDETVALVHDDGSVTRRAPGEAWIIARYAGHNARSVIRQSFNEDPPDESTTTHPLDSAWLAGLESLGLRSSAEADAFVLARRVHIDLAGRPPTPDELDTFIALPPARRLVKTADRLMSTEEFAEVFADHYRRWLELPEDRGEKDAEKPRNTKLRRYLLESVRQNKPLPQLARDILGGGEAGGFVSRHNDPRDRAEYVGRTLLGLSIGCARCHDHPMDRWQQREHLAFSAYFADARPNP
;
A
#
# COMPACT_ATOMS: atom_id res chain seq x y z
N MET A 1 -7.40 -75.43 46.61
CA MET A 1 -7.64 -74.00 46.81
C MET A 1 -7.87 -73.38 45.43
N PRO A 2 -9.10 -72.94 45.10
CA PRO A 2 -9.36 -72.36 43.77
C PRO A 2 -9.02 -70.86 43.75
N GLN A 3 -8.32 -70.45 42.74
CA GLN A 3 -7.98 -69.03 42.48
C GLN A 3 -9.20 -68.32 41.89
N ILE A 4 -9.65 -67.26 42.54
CA ILE A 4 -10.69 -66.35 42.09
C ILE A 4 -10.06 -65.36 41.16
N ARG A 5 -10.42 -65.41 39.85
CA ARG A 5 -10.09 -64.38 38.88
C ARG A 5 -11.12 -63.24 38.97
N VAL A 6 -10.68 -62.08 39.43
CA VAL A 6 -11.46 -60.81 39.35
C VAL A 6 -11.37 -60.24 37.93
N ILE A 7 -12.50 -60.25 37.22
CA ILE A 7 -12.63 -59.56 35.94
C ILE A 7 -13.01 -58.10 36.21
N ALA A 8 -12.08 -57.16 35.99
CA ALA A 8 -12.38 -55.76 36.06
C ALA A 8 -13.07 -55.34 34.73
N ALA A 9 -14.35 -55.04 34.79
CA ALA A 9 -15.09 -54.45 33.68
C ALA A 9 -14.73 -52.95 33.58
N ALA A 10 -14.00 -52.56 32.53
CA ALA A 10 -13.75 -51.17 32.20
C ALA A 10 -15.04 -50.55 31.65
N ILE A 11 -15.67 -49.69 32.43
CA ILE A 11 -16.79 -48.85 31.97
C ILE A 11 -16.19 -47.74 31.07
N ALA A 12 -16.34 -47.87 29.75
CA ALA A 12 -16.04 -46.80 28.79
C ALA A 12 -17.13 -45.73 28.93
N LEU A 13 -16.81 -44.63 29.60
CA LEU A 13 -17.61 -43.40 29.53
C LEU A 13 -17.57 -42.86 28.10
N PRO A 14 -18.73 -42.52 27.49
CA PRO A 14 -18.73 -41.87 26.20
C PRO A 14 -18.05 -40.51 26.34
N LEU A 15 -16.99 -40.27 25.54
CA LEU A 15 -16.48 -38.91 25.30
C LEU A 15 -17.61 -38.13 24.62
N PHE A 16 -18.34 -37.33 25.40
CA PHE A 16 -19.15 -36.28 24.82
C PHE A 16 -18.16 -35.33 24.12
N ALA A 17 -18.19 -35.29 22.79
CA ALA A 17 -17.57 -34.26 22.03
C ALA A 17 -18.13 -32.93 22.57
N GLN A 18 -17.29 -32.15 23.26
CA GLN A 18 -17.63 -30.79 23.63
C GLN A 18 -17.94 -30.08 22.31
N ALA A 19 -19.20 -29.75 22.08
CA ALA A 19 -19.58 -28.83 21.03
C ALA A 19 -18.75 -27.56 21.26
N ASP A 20 -17.94 -27.19 20.28
CA ASP A 20 -17.15 -25.95 20.31
C ASP A 20 -18.12 -24.81 20.68
N GLU A 21 -17.95 -24.23 21.86
CA GLU A 21 -18.74 -23.05 22.22
C GLU A 21 -18.51 -22.00 21.13
N PRO A 22 -19.59 -21.41 20.58
CA PRO A 22 -19.47 -20.47 19.50
C PRO A 22 -18.58 -19.31 19.96
N LYS A 23 -17.47 -19.10 19.25
CA LYS A 23 -16.49 -18.05 19.54
C LYS A 23 -17.19 -16.71 19.74
N PRO A 24 -16.87 -15.95 20.80
CA PRO A 24 -17.45 -14.64 21.03
C PRO A 24 -17.09 -13.68 19.89
N PHE A 25 -18.03 -12.80 19.51
CA PHE A 25 -17.81 -11.80 18.50
C PHE A 25 -17.09 -10.57 19.05
N HIS A 26 -16.23 -9.99 18.20
CA HIS A 26 -15.68 -8.66 18.41
C HIS A 26 -15.98 -7.81 17.16
N PHE A 27 -16.70 -6.69 17.33
CA PHE A 27 -17.18 -5.91 16.18
C PHE A 27 -16.03 -5.53 15.23
N ALA A 28 -14.94 -4.95 15.76
CA ALA A 28 -13.81 -4.49 14.94
C ALA A 28 -13.03 -5.61 14.23
N HIS A 29 -13.13 -6.87 14.73
CA HIS A 29 -12.36 -7.99 14.21
C HIS A 29 -13.19 -9.07 13.52
N ASP A 30 -14.52 -9.04 13.65
CA ASP A 30 -15.39 -10.04 13.04
C ASP A 30 -16.45 -9.42 12.12
N ILE A 31 -17.08 -8.33 12.57
CA ILE A 31 -18.21 -7.73 11.84
C ILE A 31 -17.72 -6.65 10.88
N SER A 32 -16.88 -5.74 11.34
CA SER A 32 -16.32 -4.66 10.53
C SER A 32 -15.55 -5.18 9.30
N PRO A 33 -14.63 -6.18 9.41
CA PRO A 33 -13.95 -6.76 8.25
C PRO A 33 -14.91 -7.47 7.28
N LEU A 34 -15.98 -8.09 7.79
CA LEU A 34 -17.01 -8.68 6.94
C LEU A 34 -17.73 -7.61 6.10
N LEU A 35 -18.05 -6.46 6.70
CA LEU A 35 -18.65 -5.33 5.97
C LEU A 35 -17.71 -4.78 4.89
N VAL A 36 -16.39 -4.78 5.14
CA VAL A 36 -15.38 -4.41 4.13
C VAL A 36 -15.32 -5.43 3.01
N LYS A 37 -15.24 -6.71 3.34
CA LYS A 37 -15.19 -7.81 2.36
C LYS A 37 -16.40 -7.83 1.45
N GLN A 38 -17.57 -7.53 1.98
CA GLN A 38 -18.81 -7.43 1.24
C GLN A 38 -19.01 -6.05 0.57
N ALA A 39 -17.95 -5.23 0.50
CA ALA A 39 -17.92 -3.89 -0.09
C ALA A 39 -18.97 -2.91 0.50
N CYS A 40 -19.57 -3.22 1.65
CA CYS A 40 -20.55 -2.32 2.29
C CYS A 40 -19.92 -0.99 2.68
N ALA A 41 -18.64 -1.00 3.13
CA ALA A 41 -17.86 0.17 3.54
C ALA A 41 -16.99 0.75 2.40
N SER A 42 -17.28 0.44 1.13
CA SER A 42 -16.59 1.04 -0.02
C SER A 42 -17.09 2.45 -0.31
N ALA A 43 -16.27 3.24 -1.06
CA ALA A 43 -16.63 4.59 -1.48
C ALA A 43 -17.89 4.65 -2.37
N GLU A 44 -18.20 3.60 -3.09
CA GLU A 44 -19.39 3.50 -3.95
C GLU A 44 -20.67 3.16 -3.17
N CYS A 45 -20.50 2.65 -1.95
CA CYS A 45 -21.60 2.23 -1.08
C CYS A 45 -21.71 3.14 0.16
N HIS A 46 -21.67 2.56 1.35
CA HIS A 46 -21.87 3.28 2.60
C HIS A 46 -20.60 3.99 3.12
N GLY A 47 -19.41 3.70 2.58
CA GLY A 47 -18.14 4.38 2.89
C GLY A 47 -17.95 5.73 2.19
N ALA A 48 -18.89 6.16 1.33
CA ALA A 48 -18.88 7.49 0.72
C ALA A 48 -18.97 8.59 1.78
N ALA A 49 -18.51 9.81 1.44
CA ALA A 49 -18.49 10.95 2.36
C ALA A 49 -19.86 11.23 3.01
N THR A 50 -20.96 11.07 2.26
CA THR A 50 -22.35 11.23 2.72
C THR A 50 -23.04 9.90 3.04
N GLY A 51 -22.41 8.77 2.74
CA GLY A 51 -23.05 7.45 2.79
C GLY A 51 -24.15 7.28 1.72
N GLN A 52 -25.04 6.30 1.93
CA GLN A 52 -26.18 6.04 1.07
C GLN A 52 -27.45 5.94 1.91
N ALA A 53 -28.48 6.72 1.52
CA ALA A 53 -29.80 6.71 2.17
C ALA A 53 -29.74 6.95 3.70
N GLY A 54 -28.89 7.87 4.15
CA GLY A 54 -28.71 8.21 5.56
C GLY A 54 -27.98 7.14 6.37
N PHE A 55 -27.33 6.17 5.72
CA PHE A 55 -26.44 5.23 6.36
C PHE A 55 -25.01 5.44 5.84
N LYS A 56 -24.13 5.84 6.75
CA LYS A 56 -22.71 6.08 6.49
C LYS A 56 -21.88 5.13 7.34
N LEU A 57 -20.91 4.50 6.73
CA LEU A 57 -19.80 3.80 7.38
C LEU A 57 -18.52 4.58 7.12
N SER A 58 -17.51 4.37 7.94
CA SER A 58 -16.18 4.85 7.63
C SER A 58 -15.63 4.11 6.41
N LEU A 59 -14.87 4.81 5.58
CA LEU A 59 -14.28 4.21 4.38
C LEU A 59 -13.40 3.01 4.78
N PHE A 60 -13.63 1.85 4.14
CA PHE A 60 -12.98 0.58 4.48
C PHE A 60 -13.08 0.18 5.97
N ALA A 61 -14.12 0.68 6.66
CA ALA A 61 -14.35 0.45 8.09
C ALA A 61 -13.14 0.84 8.98
N MET A 62 -12.47 1.94 8.64
CA MET A 62 -11.28 2.43 9.36
C MET A 62 -11.62 3.03 10.74
N ASN A 63 -12.88 3.27 11.04
CA ASN A 63 -13.34 3.71 12.36
C ASN A 63 -14.45 2.78 12.89
N PRO A 64 -14.09 1.60 13.41
CA PRO A 64 -15.08 0.62 13.88
C PRO A 64 -16.02 1.14 14.96
N ALA A 65 -15.57 2.08 15.81
CA ALA A 65 -16.43 2.67 16.85
C ALA A 65 -17.56 3.51 16.25
N ALA A 66 -17.23 4.37 15.27
CA ALA A 66 -18.23 5.15 14.55
C ALA A 66 -19.16 4.26 13.72
N ASP A 67 -18.64 3.21 13.09
CA ASP A 67 -19.42 2.26 12.30
C ASP A 67 -20.39 1.47 13.17
N TYR A 68 -19.95 1.09 14.37
CA TYR A 68 -20.79 0.44 15.36
C TYR A 68 -21.94 1.36 15.79
N ALA A 69 -21.65 2.62 16.13
CA ALA A 69 -22.67 3.59 16.49
C ALA A 69 -23.66 3.81 15.34
N ALA A 70 -23.16 3.94 14.11
CA ALA A 70 -24.00 4.07 12.91
C ALA A 70 -24.92 2.87 12.72
N LEU A 71 -24.52 1.66 13.06
CA LEU A 71 -25.33 0.45 12.93
C LEU A 71 -26.35 0.31 14.07
N THR A 72 -25.94 0.57 15.31
CA THR A 72 -26.70 0.18 16.51
C THR A 72 -27.42 1.34 17.20
N GLN A 73 -27.03 2.59 16.95
CA GLN A 73 -27.55 3.77 17.68
C GLN A 73 -28.24 4.78 16.78
N ASP A 74 -27.73 5.04 15.57
CA ASP A 74 -28.30 6.03 14.67
C ASP A 74 -29.76 5.69 14.30
N LEU A 75 -30.61 6.74 14.30
CA LEU A 75 -32.03 6.62 13.98
C LEU A 75 -32.72 5.58 14.89
N ASP A 76 -32.48 5.69 16.19
CA ASP A 76 -33.02 4.81 17.23
C ASP A 76 -32.70 3.33 17.01
N GLY A 77 -31.51 3.04 16.46
CA GLY A 77 -31.04 1.68 16.24
C GLY A 77 -31.81 0.86 15.18
N ARG A 78 -32.62 1.52 14.34
CA ARG A 78 -33.52 0.87 13.36
C ARG A 78 -32.89 -0.18 12.45
N ARG A 79 -31.54 -0.23 12.37
CA ARG A 79 -30.83 -1.17 11.50
C ARG A 79 -30.69 -2.56 12.11
N ILE A 80 -30.80 -2.66 13.43
CA ILE A 80 -30.69 -3.89 14.22
C ILE A 80 -32.01 -4.09 14.99
N ASP A 81 -32.58 -5.28 14.88
CA ASP A 81 -33.76 -5.70 15.65
C ASP A 81 -33.33 -6.83 16.59
N LEU A 82 -33.13 -6.51 17.86
CA LEU A 82 -32.71 -7.51 18.87
C LEU A 82 -33.85 -8.44 19.28
N ALA A 83 -35.10 -8.01 19.14
CA ALA A 83 -36.26 -8.85 19.47
C ALA A 83 -36.54 -9.87 18.38
N LYS A 84 -36.28 -9.49 17.12
CA LYS A 84 -36.46 -10.35 15.93
C LYS A 84 -35.23 -10.21 15.02
N PRO A 85 -34.10 -10.80 15.35
CA PRO A 85 -32.81 -10.61 14.68
C PRO A 85 -32.86 -10.75 13.15
N GLU A 86 -33.65 -11.70 12.62
CA GLU A 86 -33.83 -11.91 11.17
C GLU A 86 -34.57 -10.76 10.49
N SER A 87 -35.27 -9.91 11.25
CA SER A 87 -35.97 -8.72 10.76
C SER A 87 -35.07 -7.50 10.62
N SER A 88 -33.83 -7.57 11.09
CA SER A 88 -32.85 -6.50 11.04
C SER A 88 -32.63 -6.00 9.58
N LEU A 89 -32.62 -4.70 9.37
CA LEU A 89 -32.33 -4.11 8.06
C LEU A 89 -30.95 -4.49 7.55
N LEU A 90 -29.97 -4.66 8.46
CA LEU A 90 -28.62 -5.14 8.16
C LEU A 90 -28.60 -6.51 7.47
N LEU A 91 -29.60 -7.35 7.68
CA LEU A 91 -29.75 -8.65 7.04
C LEU A 91 -30.68 -8.61 5.83
N ARG A 92 -31.83 -7.94 5.96
CA ARG A 92 -32.89 -7.97 4.95
C ARG A 92 -32.56 -7.19 3.68
N LYS A 93 -31.80 -6.07 3.80
CA LYS A 93 -31.39 -5.28 2.64
C LYS A 93 -30.34 -6.00 1.79
N PRO A 94 -29.19 -6.45 2.35
CA PRO A 94 -28.17 -7.14 1.57
C PRO A 94 -28.62 -8.50 0.98
N THR A 95 -29.59 -9.17 1.61
CA THR A 95 -30.20 -10.40 1.05
C THR A 95 -31.31 -10.12 0.03
N ARG A 96 -31.64 -8.82 -0.18
CA ARG A 96 -32.72 -8.37 -1.07
C ARG A 96 -34.12 -8.89 -0.69
N GLN A 97 -34.34 -9.21 0.57
CA GLN A 97 -35.67 -9.47 1.11
C GLN A 97 -36.55 -8.21 1.10
N ILE A 98 -35.93 -7.06 1.13
CA ILE A 98 -36.50 -5.74 0.88
C ILE A 98 -35.63 -5.00 -0.13
N LYS A 99 -36.18 -3.94 -0.77
CA LYS A 99 -35.50 -3.19 -1.82
C LYS A 99 -34.16 -2.64 -1.31
N HIS A 100 -33.07 -2.97 -2.02
CA HIS A 100 -31.71 -2.48 -1.77
C HIS A 100 -31.10 -2.01 -3.10
N LYS A 101 -30.68 -0.74 -3.17
CA LYS A 101 -30.14 -0.14 -4.40
C LYS A 101 -28.83 -0.85 -4.83
N GLY A 102 -28.00 -1.28 -3.88
CA GLY A 102 -26.78 -2.06 -4.12
C GLY A 102 -27.01 -3.52 -4.57
N GLY A 103 -28.28 -3.95 -4.76
CA GLY A 103 -28.59 -5.32 -5.18
C GLY A 103 -28.51 -6.33 -4.02
N ARG A 104 -28.32 -7.59 -4.38
CA ARG A 104 -28.08 -8.68 -3.41
C ARG A 104 -26.60 -8.85 -3.21
N ILE A 105 -26.13 -8.66 -2.00
CA ILE A 105 -24.73 -8.76 -1.61
C ILE A 105 -24.39 -10.21 -1.21
N PHE A 106 -25.23 -10.82 -0.37
CA PHE A 106 -25.07 -12.22 0.04
C PHE A 106 -26.42 -12.94 0.11
N LYS A 107 -26.40 -14.26 0.19
CA LYS A 107 -27.62 -15.09 0.30
C LYS A 107 -27.99 -15.29 1.79
N LYS A 108 -29.30 -15.41 2.06
CA LYS A 108 -29.77 -15.91 3.36
C LYS A 108 -29.21 -17.31 3.60
N GLY A 109 -28.69 -17.56 4.80
CA GLY A 109 -28.07 -18.83 5.18
C GLY A 109 -26.61 -18.97 4.71
N SER A 110 -26.02 -17.95 4.03
CA SER A 110 -24.57 -17.95 3.78
C SER A 110 -23.77 -17.76 5.07
N ALA A 111 -22.50 -18.14 5.08
CA ALA A 111 -21.62 -17.97 6.24
C ALA A 111 -21.56 -16.52 6.75
N ASP A 112 -21.61 -15.53 5.85
CA ASP A 112 -21.60 -14.12 6.22
C ASP A 112 -22.94 -13.67 6.80
N TYR A 113 -24.06 -14.16 6.25
CA TYR A 113 -25.38 -13.96 6.84
C TYR A 113 -25.45 -14.54 8.26
N GLU A 114 -25.02 -15.78 8.45
CA GLU A 114 -25.04 -16.45 9.76
C GLU A 114 -24.10 -15.78 10.77
N SER A 115 -22.95 -15.25 10.34
CA SER A 115 -22.08 -14.45 11.20
C SER A 115 -22.76 -13.17 11.70
N LEU A 116 -23.41 -12.41 10.82
CA LEU A 116 -24.16 -11.21 11.20
C LEU A 116 -25.36 -11.55 12.07
N LEU A 117 -26.12 -12.58 11.71
CA LEU A 117 -27.28 -13.05 12.48
C LEU A 117 -26.87 -13.52 13.89
N GLY A 118 -25.79 -14.29 13.97
CA GLY A 118 -25.23 -14.77 15.25
C GLY A 118 -24.81 -13.62 16.16
N TRP A 119 -24.14 -12.59 15.61
CA TRP A 119 -23.79 -11.39 16.35
C TRP A 119 -25.03 -10.65 16.87
N ILE A 120 -26.06 -10.47 16.04
CA ILE A 120 -27.30 -9.79 16.45
C ILE A 120 -28.03 -10.61 17.53
N ARG A 121 -28.17 -11.92 17.36
CA ARG A 121 -28.81 -12.81 18.34
C ARG A 121 -28.16 -12.77 19.71
N ARG A 122 -26.85 -12.46 19.77
CA ARG A 122 -26.07 -12.31 21.01
C ARG A 122 -26.05 -10.87 21.53
N GLY A 123 -26.98 -10.04 21.09
CA GLY A 123 -27.17 -8.67 21.59
C GLY A 123 -26.40 -7.60 20.84
N ALA A 124 -25.77 -7.92 19.72
CA ALA A 124 -25.02 -6.99 18.86
C ALA A 124 -23.99 -6.14 19.63
N ALA A 125 -23.31 -6.72 20.63
CA ALA A 125 -22.32 -6.01 21.43
C ALA A 125 -21.09 -5.59 20.59
N PHE A 126 -20.42 -4.49 20.98
CA PHE A 126 -19.15 -4.09 20.36
C PHE A 126 -18.06 -5.11 20.62
N THR A 127 -17.98 -5.60 21.84
CA THR A 127 -17.10 -6.69 22.23
C THR A 127 -17.80 -7.60 23.22
N GLU A 128 -17.74 -8.90 22.99
CA GLU A 128 -18.14 -9.94 23.96
C GLU A 128 -16.92 -10.44 24.72
N ASN A 129 -15.76 -10.39 24.06
CA ASN A 129 -14.46 -10.75 24.61
C ASN A 129 -13.37 -9.92 23.93
N ASP A 130 -12.40 -9.39 24.67
CA ASP A 130 -11.28 -8.68 24.10
C ASP A 130 -10.26 -9.68 23.51
N PRO A 131 -10.12 -9.77 22.19
CA PRO A 131 -9.14 -10.66 21.55
C PRO A 131 -7.71 -10.13 21.68
N GLY A 132 -7.50 -9.02 22.36
CA GLY A 132 -6.26 -8.27 22.39
C GLY A 132 -6.10 -7.30 21.21
N ARG A 133 -5.01 -6.55 21.26
CA ARG A 133 -4.68 -5.60 20.18
C ARG A 133 -4.15 -6.37 18.96
N LEU A 134 -4.76 -6.15 17.79
CA LEU A 134 -4.21 -6.63 16.52
C LEU A 134 -2.83 -6.00 16.31
N ALA A 135 -1.80 -6.84 16.26
CA ALA A 135 -0.41 -6.42 16.17
C ALA A 135 0.16 -6.58 14.74
N LYS A 136 -0.26 -7.63 14.03
CA LYS A 136 0.28 -7.97 12.72
C LYS A 136 -0.71 -8.80 11.92
N LEU A 137 -0.69 -8.61 10.59
CA LEU A 137 -1.29 -9.51 9.62
C LEU A 137 -0.17 -10.16 8.82
N GLN A 138 -0.29 -11.45 8.52
CA GLN A 138 0.68 -12.21 7.73
C GLN A 138 -0.04 -13.04 6.67
N LEU A 139 0.63 -13.24 5.54
CA LEU A 139 0.24 -14.23 4.54
C LEU A 139 1.10 -15.47 4.70
N GLU A 140 0.48 -16.56 5.09
CA GLU A 140 1.14 -17.86 5.19
C GLU A 140 0.86 -18.68 3.93
N PRO A 141 1.91 -19.18 3.25
CA PRO A 141 1.73 -20.05 2.09
C PRO A 141 0.94 -21.30 2.46
N ARG A 142 -0.01 -21.66 1.60
CA ARG A 142 -0.70 -22.95 1.64
C ARG A 142 -0.78 -23.56 0.25
N ASN A 143 -1.17 -24.83 0.14
CA ASN A 143 -1.34 -25.44 -1.16
C ASN A 143 -2.35 -24.64 -2.02
N GLY A 144 -1.88 -24.13 -3.16
CA GLY A 144 -2.65 -23.35 -4.11
C GLY A 144 -2.93 -21.90 -3.72
N GLY A 145 -2.25 -21.32 -2.71
CA GLY A 145 -2.45 -19.90 -2.36
C GLY A 145 -1.94 -19.51 -0.99
N PHE A 146 -2.70 -18.69 -0.27
CA PHE A 146 -2.33 -18.13 1.02
C PHE A 146 -3.47 -18.22 2.03
N SER A 147 -3.12 -18.40 3.31
CA SER A 147 -3.96 -18.08 4.46
C SER A 147 -3.56 -16.72 5.01
N ALA A 148 -4.53 -15.93 5.44
CA ALA A 148 -4.28 -14.69 6.17
C ALA A 148 -4.35 -14.97 7.67
N VAL A 149 -3.24 -14.76 8.37
CA VAL A 149 -3.12 -15.01 9.79
C VAL A 149 -2.92 -13.70 10.55
N ALA A 150 -3.83 -13.40 11.44
CA ALA A 150 -3.77 -12.24 12.33
C ALA A 150 -3.12 -12.61 13.66
N GLU A 151 -2.16 -11.80 14.09
CA GLU A 151 -1.50 -11.90 15.38
C GLU A 151 -2.07 -10.85 16.33
N TYR A 152 -2.53 -11.29 17.49
CA TYR A 152 -3.08 -10.44 18.54
C TYR A 152 -2.16 -10.43 19.75
N ARG A 153 -1.86 -9.24 20.27
CA ARG A 153 -1.12 -9.06 21.52
C ARG A 153 -2.10 -8.91 22.68
N LEU A 154 -2.08 -9.89 23.56
CA LEU A 154 -2.75 -9.85 24.85
C LEU A 154 -1.76 -9.38 25.93
N ALA A 155 -2.26 -9.12 27.16
CA ALA A 155 -1.43 -8.61 28.24
C ALA A 155 -0.15 -9.45 28.48
N ASN A 156 -0.26 -10.78 28.47
CA ASN A 156 0.84 -11.70 28.83
C ASN A 156 1.19 -12.72 27.73
N ARG A 157 0.57 -12.65 26.56
CA ARG A 157 0.81 -13.62 25.47
C ARG A 157 0.44 -13.05 24.11
N THR A 158 0.93 -13.70 23.07
CA THR A 158 0.46 -13.51 21.71
C THR A 158 -0.46 -14.65 21.31
N ALA A 159 -1.52 -14.36 20.58
CA ALA A 159 -2.42 -15.35 19.99
C ALA A 159 -2.52 -15.13 18.48
N THR A 160 -2.61 -16.19 17.71
CA THR A 160 -2.83 -16.12 16.25
C THR A 160 -4.22 -16.65 15.90
N ARG A 161 -4.77 -16.12 14.82
CA ARG A 161 -6.07 -16.52 14.29
C ARG A 161 -6.03 -16.50 12.76
N ASP A 162 -6.54 -17.56 12.14
CA ASP A 162 -6.84 -17.55 10.71
C ASP A 162 -8.05 -16.62 10.46
N VAL A 163 -7.80 -15.59 9.65
CA VAL A 163 -8.78 -14.57 9.27
C VAL A 163 -9.03 -14.54 7.76
N THR A 164 -8.60 -15.56 7.04
CA THR A 164 -8.69 -15.68 5.59
C THR A 164 -10.09 -15.36 5.08
N ARG A 165 -11.11 -15.90 5.74
CA ARG A 165 -12.52 -15.65 5.36
C ARG A 165 -12.95 -14.19 5.49
N LEU A 166 -12.32 -13.42 6.37
CA LEU A 166 -12.61 -12.01 6.64
C LEU A 166 -11.67 -11.05 5.91
N THR A 167 -10.71 -11.59 5.17
CA THR A 167 -9.67 -10.84 4.49
C THR A 167 -10.09 -10.50 3.07
N VAL A 168 -9.81 -9.28 2.65
CA VAL A 168 -9.90 -8.85 1.25
C VAL A 168 -8.57 -9.11 0.58
N PHE A 169 -8.56 -9.90 -0.47
CA PHE A 169 -7.39 -10.17 -1.29
C PHE A 169 -7.44 -9.37 -2.59
N SER A 170 -6.28 -8.95 -3.07
CA SER A 170 -6.11 -8.35 -4.40
C SER A 170 -4.74 -8.70 -4.98
N SER A 171 -4.64 -8.71 -6.30
CA SER A 171 -3.39 -8.86 -7.03
C SER A 171 -3.01 -7.53 -7.67
N THR A 172 -1.70 -7.23 -7.75
CA THR A 172 -1.20 -6.08 -8.50
C THR A 172 -1.22 -6.32 -10.00
N ASP A 173 -1.21 -7.60 -10.41
CA ASP A 173 -1.31 -7.99 -11.82
C ASP A 173 -2.08 -9.31 -11.94
N GLU A 174 -3.37 -9.22 -12.28
CA GLU A 174 -4.21 -10.40 -12.48
C GLU A 174 -3.91 -11.16 -13.77
N THR A 175 -3.13 -10.59 -14.68
CA THR A 175 -2.68 -11.31 -15.88
C THR A 175 -1.58 -12.30 -15.54
N VAL A 176 -0.80 -12.04 -14.49
CA VAL A 176 0.21 -12.94 -13.94
C VAL A 176 -0.39 -13.90 -12.91
N ALA A 177 -1.11 -13.39 -11.93
CA ALA A 177 -1.69 -14.20 -10.86
C ALA A 177 -3.03 -13.59 -10.39
N LEU A 178 -4.11 -14.36 -10.50
CA LEU A 178 -5.42 -14.01 -9.95
C LEU A 178 -5.53 -14.60 -8.54
N VAL A 179 -5.87 -13.79 -7.56
CA VAL A 179 -6.21 -14.26 -6.21
C VAL A 179 -7.73 -14.25 -6.01
N HIS A 180 -8.24 -15.31 -5.39
CA HIS A 180 -9.66 -15.48 -5.09
C HIS A 180 -9.98 -15.07 -3.65
N ASP A 181 -11.26 -14.92 -3.33
CA ASP A 181 -11.76 -14.48 -2.03
C ASP A 181 -11.37 -15.40 -0.86
N ASP A 182 -11.06 -16.65 -1.14
CA ASP A 182 -10.59 -17.62 -0.16
C ASP A 182 -9.06 -17.64 -0.01
N GLY A 183 -8.33 -16.77 -0.72
CA GLY A 183 -6.89 -16.70 -0.73
C GLY A 183 -6.20 -17.70 -1.66
N SER A 184 -6.96 -18.51 -2.42
CA SER A 184 -6.40 -19.34 -3.48
C SER A 184 -5.89 -18.49 -4.64
N VAL A 185 -4.84 -18.95 -5.33
CA VAL A 185 -4.18 -18.24 -6.41
C VAL A 185 -4.19 -19.07 -7.69
N THR A 186 -4.76 -18.52 -8.73
CA THR A 186 -4.64 -19.04 -10.10
C THR A 186 -3.48 -18.36 -10.80
N ARG A 187 -2.41 -19.10 -11.07
CA ARG A 187 -1.27 -18.63 -11.87
C ARG A 187 -1.67 -18.63 -13.34
N ARG A 188 -1.36 -17.54 -14.08
CA ARG A 188 -1.84 -17.35 -15.46
C ARG A 188 -0.72 -17.21 -16.48
N ALA A 189 0.22 -16.31 -16.25
CA ALA A 189 1.30 -16.01 -17.19
C ALA A 189 2.63 -15.78 -16.45
N PRO A 190 3.76 -15.91 -17.15
CA PRO A 190 5.05 -15.50 -16.61
C PRO A 190 5.05 -14.04 -16.17
N GLY A 191 5.82 -13.73 -15.13
CA GLY A 191 5.92 -12.37 -14.57
C GLY A 191 5.91 -12.34 -13.05
N GLU A 192 5.78 -11.14 -12.50
CA GLU A 192 5.69 -10.90 -11.05
C GLU A 192 4.36 -10.23 -10.71
N ALA A 193 3.68 -10.74 -9.70
CA ALA A 193 2.51 -10.12 -9.10
C ALA A 193 2.60 -10.16 -7.58
N TRP A 194 2.19 -9.08 -6.92
CA TRP A 194 2.06 -9.04 -5.47
C TRP A 194 0.63 -9.35 -5.06
N ILE A 195 0.48 -10.31 -4.18
CA ILE A 195 -0.80 -10.58 -3.50
C ILE A 195 -0.85 -9.75 -2.25
N ILE A 196 -1.87 -8.93 -2.15
CA ILE A 196 -2.12 -8.02 -1.02
C ILE A 196 -3.34 -8.52 -0.26
N ALA A 197 -3.19 -8.69 1.04
CA ALA A 197 -4.26 -9.04 1.97
C ALA A 197 -4.56 -7.85 2.89
N ARG A 198 -5.83 -7.54 3.10
CA ARG A 198 -6.29 -6.47 4.00
C ARG A 198 -7.31 -7.01 4.98
N TYR A 199 -7.07 -6.76 6.27
CA TYR A 199 -7.93 -7.17 7.36
C TYR A 199 -7.84 -6.19 8.52
N ALA A 200 -8.98 -5.65 8.98
CA ALA A 200 -9.10 -4.79 10.15
C ALA A 200 -8.05 -3.64 10.19
N GLY A 201 -7.84 -2.95 9.05
CA GLY A 201 -6.89 -1.86 8.93
C GLY A 201 -5.41 -2.27 8.80
N HIS A 202 -5.10 -3.58 8.78
CA HIS A 202 -3.76 -4.10 8.57
C HIS A 202 -3.60 -4.69 7.16
N ASN A 203 -2.38 -4.59 6.65
CA ASN A 203 -2.01 -5.12 5.33
C ASN A 203 -0.89 -6.15 5.46
N ALA A 204 -0.95 -7.19 4.62
CA ALA A 204 0.13 -8.13 4.39
C ALA A 204 0.31 -8.31 2.88
N ARG A 205 1.52 -8.66 2.46
CA ARG A 205 1.81 -8.90 1.05
C ARG A 205 2.74 -10.08 0.86
N SER A 206 2.57 -10.76 -0.26
CA SER A 206 3.47 -11.82 -0.72
C SER A 206 3.64 -11.73 -2.22
N VAL A 207 4.81 -12.12 -2.72
CA VAL A 207 5.10 -12.07 -4.14
C VAL A 207 4.86 -13.44 -4.78
N ILE A 208 4.25 -13.44 -5.96
CA ILE A 208 4.18 -14.57 -6.88
C ILE A 208 5.09 -14.25 -8.05
N ARG A 209 6.04 -15.15 -8.32
CA ARG A 209 6.89 -15.10 -9.50
C ARG A 209 6.66 -16.35 -10.34
N GLN A 210 6.58 -16.15 -11.63
CA GLN A 210 6.49 -17.21 -12.64
C GLN A 210 7.55 -16.95 -13.69
N SER A 211 8.43 -17.93 -13.88
CA SER A 211 9.52 -17.84 -14.83
C SER A 211 9.03 -17.72 -16.27
N PHE A 212 9.71 -16.90 -17.07
CA PHE A 212 9.52 -16.82 -18.52
C PHE A 212 10.20 -17.97 -19.27
N ASN A 213 11.24 -18.59 -18.67
CA ASN A 213 11.99 -19.68 -19.25
C ASN A 213 12.13 -20.82 -18.23
N GLU A 214 12.09 -22.06 -18.69
CA GLU A 214 12.29 -23.25 -17.84
C GLU A 214 13.77 -23.46 -17.49
N ASP A 215 14.68 -23.07 -18.39
CA ASP A 215 16.13 -23.16 -18.18
C ASP A 215 16.60 -21.97 -17.32
N PRO A 216 17.35 -22.23 -16.24
CA PRO A 216 17.92 -21.14 -15.45
C PRO A 216 18.93 -20.36 -16.32
N PRO A 217 18.99 -19.02 -16.17
CA PRO A 217 20.02 -18.23 -16.83
C PRO A 217 21.41 -18.59 -16.30
N ASP A 218 22.45 -18.41 -17.16
CA ASP A 218 23.83 -18.51 -16.71
C ASP A 218 24.09 -17.54 -15.56
N GLU A 219 24.85 -17.97 -14.56
CA GLU A 219 25.22 -17.13 -13.42
C GLU A 219 26.00 -15.91 -13.90
N SER A 220 25.41 -14.75 -13.79
CA SER A 220 26.09 -13.47 -14.03
C SER A 220 26.74 -13.00 -12.73
N THR A 221 28.05 -12.94 -12.69
CA THR A 221 28.79 -12.45 -11.54
C THR A 221 29.07 -10.96 -11.65
N THR A 222 28.73 -10.18 -10.62
CA THR A 222 29.05 -8.77 -10.51
C THR A 222 29.43 -8.44 -9.07
N THR A 223 30.27 -7.43 -8.89
CA THR A 223 30.64 -6.91 -7.58
C THR A 223 29.86 -5.67 -7.17
N HIS A 224 29.09 -5.10 -8.11
CA HIS A 224 28.33 -3.89 -7.84
C HIS A 224 26.96 -4.23 -7.20
N PRO A 225 26.59 -3.64 -6.05
CA PRO A 225 25.37 -4.01 -5.32
C PRO A 225 24.08 -3.84 -6.12
N LEU A 226 23.99 -2.79 -6.95
CA LEU A 226 22.82 -2.54 -7.80
C LEU A 226 22.69 -3.58 -8.90
N ASP A 227 23.82 -3.95 -9.54
CA ASP A 227 23.81 -4.99 -10.57
C ASP A 227 23.46 -6.35 -9.97
N SER A 228 23.99 -6.67 -8.78
CA SER A 228 23.62 -7.90 -8.06
C SER A 228 22.12 -7.97 -7.79
N ALA A 229 21.50 -6.88 -7.32
CA ALA A 229 20.07 -6.82 -7.06
C ALA A 229 19.25 -6.93 -8.34
N TRP A 230 19.71 -6.29 -9.42
CA TRP A 230 19.07 -6.34 -10.74
C TRP A 230 19.11 -7.76 -11.32
N LEU A 231 20.29 -8.38 -11.33
CA LEU A 231 20.49 -9.74 -11.85
C LEU A 231 19.67 -10.76 -11.06
N ALA A 232 19.64 -10.69 -9.73
CA ALA A 232 18.78 -11.54 -8.91
C ALA A 232 17.29 -11.37 -9.23
N GLY A 233 16.86 -10.14 -9.56
CA GLY A 233 15.51 -9.87 -10.06
C GLY A 233 15.21 -10.58 -11.38
N LEU A 234 16.11 -10.47 -12.36
CA LEU A 234 15.99 -11.14 -13.65
C LEU A 234 15.98 -12.67 -13.50
N GLU A 235 16.92 -13.21 -12.74
CA GLU A 235 17.03 -14.65 -12.47
C GLU A 235 15.74 -15.21 -11.85
N SER A 236 15.14 -14.48 -10.88
CA SER A 236 13.89 -14.90 -10.25
C SER A 236 12.71 -15.02 -11.23
N LEU A 237 12.84 -14.44 -12.41
CA LEU A 237 11.87 -14.50 -13.52
C LEU A 237 12.35 -15.39 -14.68
N GLY A 238 13.48 -16.08 -14.53
CA GLY A 238 14.08 -16.88 -15.62
C GLY A 238 14.55 -16.03 -16.79
N LEU A 239 14.93 -14.77 -16.53
CA LEU A 239 15.43 -13.82 -17.51
C LEU A 239 16.93 -13.59 -17.31
N ARG A 240 17.61 -13.18 -18.37
CA ARG A 240 18.99 -12.73 -18.35
C ARG A 240 19.12 -11.34 -18.96
N SER A 241 20.21 -10.67 -18.63
CA SER A 241 20.54 -9.40 -19.29
C SER A 241 20.74 -9.63 -20.79
N SER A 242 20.34 -8.68 -21.62
CA SER A 242 20.71 -8.65 -23.03
C SER A 242 22.23 -8.45 -23.18
N ALA A 243 22.77 -8.74 -24.33
CA ALA A 243 24.14 -8.42 -24.68
C ALA A 243 24.41 -6.90 -24.49
N GLU A 244 25.66 -6.56 -24.22
CA GLU A 244 26.08 -5.15 -24.14
C GLU A 244 25.73 -4.42 -25.44
N ALA A 245 25.22 -3.18 -25.29
CA ALA A 245 24.87 -2.36 -26.44
C ALA A 245 26.14 -1.94 -27.21
N ASP A 246 26.02 -1.78 -28.51
CA ASP A 246 27.13 -1.30 -29.33
C ASP A 246 27.60 0.10 -28.94
N ALA A 247 28.81 0.49 -29.39
CA ALA A 247 29.44 1.74 -29.01
C ALA A 247 28.63 2.98 -29.44
N PHE A 248 27.92 2.93 -30.57
CA PHE A 248 27.10 4.07 -31.04
C PHE A 248 25.87 4.27 -30.15
N VAL A 249 25.23 3.17 -29.75
CA VAL A 249 24.09 3.20 -28.83
C VAL A 249 24.52 3.70 -27.45
N LEU A 250 25.67 3.22 -26.92
CA LEU A 250 26.21 3.67 -25.65
C LEU A 250 26.57 5.15 -25.66
N ALA A 251 27.26 5.64 -26.72
CA ALA A 251 27.58 7.04 -26.90
C ALA A 251 26.30 7.90 -26.92
N ARG A 252 25.30 7.47 -27.68
CA ARG A 252 24.01 8.18 -27.77
C ARG A 252 23.31 8.26 -26.39
N ARG A 253 23.24 7.15 -25.66
CA ARG A 253 22.59 7.09 -24.35
C ARG A 253 23.27 8.02 -23.35
N VAL A 254 24.60 7.91 -23.17
CA VAL A 254 25.32 8.71 -22.17
C VAL A 254 25.22 10.22 -22.45
N HIS A 255 25.21 10.64 -23.73
CA HIS A 255 25.04 12.07 -24.08
C HIS A 255 23.61 12.56 -23.85
N ILE A 256 22.58 11.75 -24.20
CA ILE A 256 21.19 12.11 -23.95
C ILE A 256 20.93 12.20 -22.44
N ASP A 257 21.43 11.24 -21.66
CA ASP A 257 21.19 11.19 -20.21
C ASP A 257 21.89 12.35 -19.46
N LEU A 258 23.10 12.72 -19.89
CA LEU A 258 23.91 13.73 -19.17
C LEU A 258 23.89 15.12 -19.82
N ALA A 259 23.77 15.22 -21.14
CA ALA A 259 23.77 16.50 -21.85
C ALA A 259 22.42 16.86 -22.52
N GLY A 260 21.43 15.97 -22.46
CA GLY A 260 20.10 16.20 -23.03
C GLY A 260 20.04 16.18 -24.57
N ARG A 261 21.15 15.85 -25.24
CA ARG A 261 21.28 15.80 -26.70
C ARG A 261 22.11 14.61 -27.18
N PRO A 262 21.99 14.17 -28.44
CA PRO A 262 22.92 13.22 -29.03
C PRO A 262 24.35 13.76 -29.09
N PRO A 263 25.38 12.91 -29.22
CA PRO A 263 26.74 13.35 -29.44
C PRO A 263 26.89 14.02 -30.79
N THR A 264 27.81 15.00 -30.90
CA THR A 264 28.31 15.50 -32.16
C THR A 264 29.18 14.45 -32.84
N PRO A 265 29.48 14.55 -34.16
CA PRO A 265 30.40 13.66 -34.83
C PRO A 265 31.75 13.53 -34.10
N ASP A 266 32.38 14.65 -33.73
CA ASP A 266 33.66 14.68 -33.00
C ASP A 266 33.61 14.04 -31.64
N GLU A 267 32.50 14.19 -30.91
CA GLU A 267 32.26 13.55 -29.63
C GLU A 267 32.09 12.04 -29.78
N LEU A 268 31.41 11.61 -30.88
CA LEU A 268 31.24 10.21 -31.20
C LEU A 268 32.58 9.56 -31.54
N ASP A 269 33.41 10.19 -32.39
CA ASP A 269 34.74 9.71 -32.74
C ASP A 269 35.64 9.61 -31.51
N THR A 270 35.58 10.62 -30.63
CA THR A 270 36.31 10.61 -29.36
C THR A 270 35.86 9.45 -28.50
N PHE A 271 34.55 9.18 -28.38
CA PHE A 271 34.02 8.06 -27.61
C PHE A 271 34.50 6.69 -28.16
N ILE A 272 34.44 6.51 -29.47
CA ILE A 272 34.85 5.27 -30.13
C ILE A 272 36.34 4.99 -29.98
N ALA A 273 37.17 6.05 -30.04
CA ALA A 273 38.62 5.96 -29.89
C ALA A 273 39.04 5.54 -28.46
N LEU A 274 38.21 5.71 -27.44
CA LEU A 274 38.50 5.26 -26.08
C LEU A 274 38.47 3.73 -25.98
N PRO A 275 39.31 3.14 -25.10
CA PRO A 275 39.22 1.72 -24.78
C PRO A 275 37.82 1.37 -24.26
N PRO A 276 37.18 0.26 -24.69
CA PRO A 276 35.79 -0.08 -24.32
C PRO A 276 35.49 0.06 -22.82
N ALA A 277 36.34 -0.48 -21.96
CA ALA A 277 36.16 -0.43 -20.50
C ALA A 277 36.20 1.00 -19.89
N ARG A 278 36.66 2.02 -20.64
CA ARG A 278 36.76 3.41 -20.17
C ARG A 278 35.80 4.37 -20.84
N ARG A 279 35.09 3.94 -21.88
CA ARG A 279 34.23 4.82 -22.70
C ARG A 279 33.18 5.55 -21.86
N LEU A 280 32.38 4.81 -21.12
CA LEU A 280 31.29 5.38 -20.33
C LEU A 280 31.82 6.29 -19.21
N VAL A 281 32.77 5.82 -18.41
CA VAL A 281 33.29 6.57 -17.27
C VAL A 281 33.95 7.88 -17.73
N LYS A 282 34.85 7.82 -18.74
CA LYS A 282 35.55 9.01 -19.22
C LYS A 282 34.62 10.00 -19.88
N THR A 283 33.61 9.53 -20.61
CA THR A 283 32.62 10.41 -21.24
C THR A 283 31.69 11.02 -20.20
N ALA A 284 31.25 10.23 -19.21
CA ALA A 284 30.43 10.75 -18.13
C ALA A 284 31.18 11.82 -17.30
N ASP A 285 32.43 11.58 -16.92
CA ASP A 285 33.26 12.55 -16.20
C ASP A 285 33.38 13.87 -16.96
N ARG A 286 33.59 13.81 -18.28
CA ARG A 286 33.66 14.99 -19.15
C ARG A 286 32.31 15.73 -19.21
N LEU A 287 31.23 15.01 -19.48
CA LEU A 287 29.89 15.60 -19.62
C LEU A 287 29.40 16.22 -18.31
N MET A 288 29.63 15.58 -17.17
CA MET A 288 29.26 16.12 -15.87
C MET A 288 29.94 17.44 -15.50
N SER A 289 31.01 17.82 -16.20
CA SER A 289 31.66 19.11 -16.02
C SER A 289 31.16 20.22 -16.97
N THR A 290 30.15 19.93 -17.81
CA THR A 290 29.60 20.88 -18.79
C THR A 290 28.40 21.66 -18.27
N GLU A 291 28.09 22.79 -18.90
CA GLU A 291 26.89 23.56 -18.59
C GLU A 291 25.62 22.81 -18.98
N GLU A 292 25.64 22.07 -20.10
CA GLU A 292 24.52 21.27 -20.52
C GLU A 292 24.10 20.27 -19.43
N PHE A 293 25.05 19.63 -18.77
CA PHE A 293 24.77 18.76 -17.62
C PHE A 293 24.06 19.52 -16.50
N ALA A 294 24.58 20.70 -16.15
CA ALA A 294 23.96 21.49 -15.08
C ALA A 294 22.51 21.88 -15.41
N GLU A 295 22.23 22.26 -16.65
CA GLU A 295 20.88 22.57 -17.12
C GLU A 295 19.94 21.35 -17.09
N VAL A 296 20.40 20.21 -17.60
CA VAL A 296 19.63 18.96 -17.62
C VAL A 296 19.30 18.49 -16.19
N PHE A 297 20.27 18.50 -15.30
CA PHE A 297 20.04 18.06 -13.92
C PHE A 297 19.25 19.06 -13.09
N ALA A 298 19.40 20.35 -13.33
CA ALA A 298 18.52 21.36 -12.73
C ALA A 298 17.06 21.14 -13.16
N ASP A 299 16.83 20.74 -14.43
CA ASP A 299 15.49 20.38 -14.90
C ASP A 299 14.99 19.05 -14.34
N HIS A 300 15.84 18.07 -14.11
CA HIS A 300 15.49 16.87 -13.33
C HIS A 300 15.05 17.23 -11.91
N TYR A 301 15.78 18.09 -11.20
CA TYR A 301 15.37 18.57 -9.88
C TYR A 301 14.07 19.34 -9.94
N ARG A 302 13.87 20.19 -10.96
CA ARG A 302 12.60 20.88 -11.17
C ARG A 302 11.42 19.91 -11.28
N ARG A 303 11.55 18.88 -12.11
CA ARG A 303 10.51 17.84 -12.28
C ARG A 303 10.28 17.04 -10.99
N TRP A 304 11.35 16.62 -10.32
CA TRP A 304 11.27 15.93 -9.04
C TRP A 304 10.54 16.76 -7.98
N LEU A 305 10.82 18.06 -7.91
CA LEU A 305 10.17 18.99 -7.01
C LEU A 305 8.80 19.47 -7.52
N GLU A 306 8.27 18.87 -8.59
CA GLU A 306 6.97 19.20 -9.20
C GLU A 306 6.80 20.70 -9.48
N LEU A 307 7.88 21.39 -9.86
CA LEU A 307 7.82 22.79 -10.22
C LEU A 307 7.25 22.93 -11.64
N PRO A 308 6.42 23.96 -11.92
CA PRO A 308 5.84 24.15 -13.23
C PRO A 308 6.93 24.35 -14.30
N GLU A 309 6.61 23.95 -15.52
CA GLU A 309 7.41 24.33 -16.68
C GLU A 309 7.26 25.82 -16.97
N ASP A 310 8.34 26.47 -17.41
CA ASP A 310 8.27 27.81 -17.98
C ASP A 310 7.59 27.72 -19.37
N ARG A 311 6.29 27.87 -19.39
CA ARG A 311 5.51 27.90 -20.65
C ARG A 311 5.44 29.33 -21.22
N GLY A 312 6.59 29.89 -21.60
CA GLY A 312 6.69 31.18 -22.29
C GLY A 312 6.81 32.41 -21.38
N GLU A 313 6.91 33.59 -22.00
CA GLU A 313 7.21 34.87 -21.33
C GLU A 313 6.30 35.25 -20.15
N LYS A 314 5.04 34.80 -20.13
CA LYS A 314 4.10 35.11 -19.06
C LYS A 314 4.38 34.38 -17.73
N ASP A 315 5.07 33.22 -17.75
CA ASP A 315 5.44 32.51 -16.55
C ASP A 315 6.86 32.81 -16.06
N ALA A 316 7.72 33.35 -16.96
CA ALA A 316 9.04 33.87 -16.60
C ALA A 316 8.95 35.11 -15.69
N GLU A 317 7.83 35.82 -15.71
CA GLU A 317 7.57 36.99 -14.84
C GLU A 317 7.28 36.70 -13.39
N LYS A 318 7.12 35.39 -12.98
CA LYS A 318 6.94 35.08 -11.56
C LYS A 318 8.29 34.97 -10.85
N PRO A 319 8.70 36.02 -10.08
CA PRO A 319 10.05 36.12 -9.50
C PRO A 319 10.50 34.90 -8.69
N ARG A 320 9.53 34.16 -8.13
CA ARG A 320 9.77 32.98 -7.30
C ARG A 320 10.27 31.78 -8.10
N ASN A 321 9.69 31.50 -9.26
CA ASN A 321 10.10 30.37 -10.11
C ASN A 321 11.50 30.58 -10.66
N THR A 322 11.80 31.82 -11.07
CA THR A 322 13.13 32.18 -11.59
C THR A 322 14.22 32.08 -10.54
N LYS A 323 13.96 32.51 -9.28
CA LYS A 323 14.93 32.38 -8.18
C LYS A 323 15.20 30.91 -7.85
N LEU A 324 14.17 30.11 -7.70
CA LEU A 324 14.31 28.69 -7.38
C LEU A 324 15.02 27.92 -8.51
N ARG A 325 14.70 28.21 -9.77
CA ARG A 325 15.40 27.61 -10.92
C ARG A 325 16.88 27.98 -10.92
N ARG A 326 17.22 29.25 -10.73
CA ARG A 326 18.62 29.68 -10.61
C ARG A 326 19.34 28.99 -9.46
N TYR A 327 18.68 28.88 -8.32
CA TYR A 327 19.19 28.17 -7.16
C TYR A 327 19.46 26.69 -7.47
N LEU A 328 18.56 25.99 -8.17
CA LEU A 328 18.75 24.60 -8.57
C LEU A 328 19.94 24.45 -9.54
N LEU A 329 20.03 25.32 -10.55
CA LEU A 329 21.11 25.32 -11.51
C LEU A 329 22.48 25.51 -10.81
N GLU A 330 22.57 26.49 -9.92
CA GLU A 330 23.80 26.75 -9.15
C GLU A 330 24.11 25.61 -8.18
N SER A 331 23.10 24.97 -7.61
CA SER A 331 23.29 23.81 -6.75
C SER A 331 23.89 22.61 -7.48
N VAL A 332 23.52 22.40 -8.74
CA VAL A 332 24.12 21.36 -9.61
C VAL A 332 25.55 21.72 -9.96
N ARG A 333 25.83 22.97 -10.40
CA ARG A 333 27.17 23.46 -10.72
C ARG A 333 28.15 23.28 -9.56
N GLN A 334 27.68 23.52 -8.33
CA GLN A 334 28.46 23.40 -7.10
C GLN A 334 28.48 21.98 -6.55
N ASN A 335 27.84 21.02 -7.21
CA ASN A 335 27.64 19.66 -6.68
C ASN A 335 27.16 19.66 -5.22
N LYS A 336 26.14 20.49 -4.92
CA LYS A 336 25.62 20.67 -3.57
C LYS A 336 25.08 19.35 -3.02
N PRO A 337 25.45 18.92 -1.80
CA PRO A 337 24.93 17.71 -1.19
C PRO A 337 23.42 17.74 -1.03
N LEU A 338 22.71 16.64 -1.39
CA LEU A 338 21.25 16.54 -1.30
C LEU A 338 20.68 16.91 0.08
N PRO A 339 21.28 16.50 1.23
CA PRO A 339 20.78 16.93 2.54
C PRO A 339 20.84 18.44 2.75
N GLN A 340 21.81 19.14 2.15
CA GLN A 340 21.88 20.60 2.21
C GLN A 340 20.84 21.23 1.29
N LEU A 341 20.70 20.73 0.06
CA LEU A 341 19.65 21.15 -0.87
C LEU A 341 18.26 21.07 -0.22
N ALA A 342 17.96 19.94 0.44
CA ALA A 342 16.69 19.74 1.13
C ALA A 342 16.49 20.75 2.28
N ARG A 343 17.51 21.00 3.10
CA ARG A 343 17.44 22.01 4.18
C ARG A 343 17.22 23.42 3.65
N ASP A 344 17.94 23.80 2.59
CA ASP A 344 17.81 25.12 2.00
C ASP A 344 16.40 25.34 1.39
N ILE A 345 15.86 24.31 0.73
CA ILE A 345 14.51 24.34 0.13
C ILE A 345 13.43 24.46 1.23
N LEU A 346 13.58 23.76 2.34
CA LEU A 346 12.63 23.79 3.45
C LEU A 346 12.79 25.07 4.31
N GLY A 347 14.02 25.56 4.45
CA GLY A 347 14.35 26.73 5.29
C GLY A 347 14.01 28.08 4.67
N GLY A 348 13.72 28.16 3.38
CA GLY A 348 13.44 29.41 2.69
C GLY A 348 14.68 30.08 2.07
N GLY A 349 14.82 31.38 2.10
CA GLY A 349 15.94 32.11 1.47
C GLY A 349 15.83 32.13 -0.06
N GLU A 350 16.96 31.91 -0.77
CA GLU A 350 17.00 31.90 -2.24
C GLU A 350 16.21 30.70 -2.84
N ALA A 351 16.16 29.61 -2.11
CA ALA A 351 15.33 28.44 -2.42
C ALA A 351 13.86 28.64 -1.97
N GLY A 352 13.52 29.80 -1.41
CA GLY A 352 12.19 30.12 -0.89
C GLY A 352 11.10 30.00 -1.96
N GLY A 353 9.92 29.57 -1.50
CA GLY A 353 8.77 29.39 -2.38
C GLY A 353 8.39 27.93 -2.63
N PHE A 354 9.24 26.97 -2.28
CA PHE A 354 8.92 25.56 -2.40
C PHE A 354 7.73 25.17 -1.49
N VAL A 355 7.88 25.34 -0.19
CA VAL A 355 6.83 25.00 0.79
C VAL A 355 5.65 25.96 0.72
N SER A 356 5.89 27.25 0.48
CA SER A 356 4.85 28.28 0.43
C SER A 356 3.95 28.24 -0.81
N ARG A 357 4.16 27.30 -1.74
CA ARG A 357 3.27 27.08 -2.90
C ARG A 357 1.88 26.60 -2.49
N HIS A 358 1.79 25.94 -1.36
CA HIS A 358 0.53 25.44 -0.80
C HIS A 358 0.12 26.29 0.40
N ASN A 359 -1.14 26.69 0.48
CA ASN A 359 -1.65 27.50 1.57
C ASN A 359 -1.99 26.67 2.82
N ASP A 360 -2.52 25.47 2.62
CA ASP A 360 -2.89 24.55 3.72
C ASP A 360 -1.65 23.80 4.23
N PRO A 361 -1.36 23.79 5.54
CA PRO A 361 -0.27 23.01 6.14
C PRO A 361 -0.29 21.53 5.79
N ARG A 362 -1.48 20.95 5.60
CA ARG A 362 -1.64 19.55 5.20
C ARG A 362 -1.17 19.31 3.76
N ASP A 363 -1.49 20.22 2.85
CA ASP A 363 -0.99 20.15 1.46
C ASP A 363 0.54 20.30 1.42
N ARG A 364 1.12 21.17 2.28
CA ARG A 364 2.58 21.29 2.44
C ARG A 364 3.21 20.00 2.93
N ALA A 365 2.63 19.37 3.96
CA ALA A 365 3.11 18.10 4.49
C ALA A 365 3.08 16.98 3.44
N GLU A 366 1.98 16.86 2.71
CA GLU A 366 1.84 15.88 1.62
C GLU A 366 2.84 16.13 0.49
N TYR A 367 3.04 17.40 0.12
CA TYR A 367 3.99 17.80 -0.92
C TYR A 367 5.44 17.49 -0.52
N VAL A 368 5.85 17.88 0.69
CA VAL A 368 7.18 17.57 1.25
C VAL A 368 7.36 16.06 1.42
N GLY A 369 6.34 15.37 1.94
CA GLY A 369 6.32 13.92 2.07
C GLY A 369 6.62 13.23 0.73
N ARG A 370 5.92 13.62 -0.32
CA ARG A 370 6.05 13.03 -1.65
C ARG A 370 7.38 13.36 -2.31
N THR A 371 7.76 14.64 -2.29
CA THR A 371 8.93 15.11 -3.06
C THR A 371 10.27 14.88 -2.37
N LEU A 372 10.37 15.02 -1.05
CA LEU A 372 11.63 14.90 -0.34
C LEU A 372 11.80 13.60 0.44
N LEU A 373 10.69 12.97 0.86
CA LEU A 373 10.75 11.76 1.69
C LEU A 373 10.27 10.50 0.95
N GLY A 374 9.74 10.64 -0.27
CA GLY A 374 9.18 9.51 -1.02
C GLY A 374 7.95 8.87 -0.35
N LEU A 375 7.20 9.65 0.45
CA LEU A 375 6.06 9.19 1.23
C LEU A 375 4.75 9.67 0.62
N SER A 376 3.84 8.74 0.34
CA SER A 376 2.48 9.04 -0.10
C SER A 376 1.52 8.99 1.08
N ILE A 377 1.42 10.09 1.84
CA ILE A 377 0.64 10.16 3.08
C ILE A 377 -0.75 10.79 2.91
N GLY A 378 -1.12 11.22 1.71
CA GLY A 378 -2.36 11.95 1.46
C GLY A 378 -3.63 11.22 1.89
N CYS A 379 -3.68 9.89 1.80
CA CYS A 379 -4.81 9.11 2.31
C CYS A 379 -4.97 9.24 3.83
N ALA A 380 -3.88 9.46 4.57
CA ALA A 380 -3.92 9.62 6.02
C ALA A 380 -4.48 11.00 6.47
N ARG A 381 -4.80 11.89 5.54
CA ARG A 381 -5.42 13.20 5.82
C ARG A 381 -6.80 13.08 6.49
N CYS A 382 -7.61 12.11 6.07
CA CYS A 382 -9.00 11.98 6.50
C CYS A 382 -9.27 10.72 7.34
N HIS A 383 -8.45 9.70 7.20
CA HIS A 383 -8.56 8.41 7.90
C HIS A 383 -7.18 7.73 7.90
N ASP A 384 -6.99 6.68 8.69
CA ASP A 384 -5.75 5.91 8.65
C ASP A 384 -5.49 5.37 7.22
N HIS A 385 -4.21 5.35 6.81
CA HIS A 385 -3.84 5.00 5.44
C HIS A 385 -4.24 3.55 5.12
N PRO A 386 -5.00 3.28 4.03
CA PRO A 386 -5.58 1.96 3.78
C PRO A 386 -4.55 0.91 3.33
N MET A 387 -3.36 1.33 2.92
CA MET A 387 -2.33 0.47 2.33
C MET A 387 -0.97 0.58 3.03
N ASP A 388 -0.82 1.49 4.00
CA ASP A 388 0.43 1.77 4.68
C ASP A 388 0.19 2.01 6.18
N ARG A 389 1.25 2.08 6.97
CA ARG A 389 1.22 2.23 8.44
C ARG A 389 0.72 3.60 8.94
N TRP A 390 0.65 4.60 8.06
CA TRP A 390 0.39 5.99 8.45
C TRP A 390 -1.01 6.18 9.00
N GLN A 391 -1.11 6.71 10.22
CA GLN A 391 -2.38 7.04 10.87
C GLN A 391 -2.74 8.52 10.64
N GLN A 392 -4.02 8.84 10.68
CA GLN A 392 -4.49 10.22 10.56
C GLN A 392 -3.80 11.16 11.57
N ARG A 393 -3.61 10.72 12.81
CA ARG A 393 -2.92 11.50 13.84
C ARG A 393 -1.45 11.80 13.47
N GLU A 394 -0.77 10.91 12.76
CA GLU A 394 0.61 11.10 12.31
C GLU A 394 0.66 12.09 11.15
N HIS A 395 -0.31 12.04 10.23
CA HIS A 395 -0.47 13.05 9.19
C HIS A 395 -0.71 14.45 9.80
N LEU A 396 -1.60 14.57 10.80
CA LEU A 396 -1.86 15.83 11.49
C LEU A 396 -0.63 16.34 12.25
N ALA A 397 0.10 15.46 12.96
CA ALA A 397 1.33 15.80 13.64
C ALA A 397 2.42 16.28 12.67
N PHE A 398 2.59 15.62 11.52
CA PHE A 398 3.51 16.05 10.48
C PHE A 398 3.09 17.40 9.86
N SER A 399 1.80 17.59 9.62
CA SER A 399 1.27 18.86 9.11
C SER A 399 1.53 20.05 10.04
N ALA A 400 1.58 19.82 11.35
CA ALA A 400 1.84 20.87 12.34
C ALA A 400 3.22 21.54 12.17
N TYR A 401 4.22 20.83 11.64
CA TYR A 401 5.53 21.44 11.32
C TYR A 401 5.45 22.54 10.24
N PHE A 402 4.37 22.59 9.48
CA PHE A 402 4.16 23.55 8.39
C PHE A 402 3.11 24.61 8.72
N ALA A 403 2.56 24.61 9.95
CA ALA A 403 1.45 25.49 10.34
C ALA A 403 1.85 27.00 10.29
N ASP A 404 3.08 27.32 10.72
CA ASP A 404 3.58 28.71 10.81
C ASP A 404 4.39 29.14 9.58
N ALA A 405 4.50 28.29 8.55
CA ALA A 405 5.17 28.65 7.32
C ALA A 405 4.35 29.73 6.58
N ARG A 406 4.62 31.00 6.89
CA ARG A 406 3.97 32.14 6.23
C ARG A 406 4.32 32.12 4.75
N PRO A 407 3.37 32.42 3.85
CA PRO A 407 3.72 32.71 2.46
C PRO A 407 4.69 33.89 2.49
N ASN A 408 5.86 33.70 1.92
CA ASN A 408 6.80 34.80 1.73
C ASN A 408 6.12 35.81 0.77
N PRO A 409 6.05 37.11 1.08
CA PRO A 409 5.37 38.10 0.27
C PRO A 409 5.94 38.22 -1.13
#